data_3976b5f410e69f831877dbad77dc730e
#
_entry.id   3976b5f410e69f831877dbad77dc730e
#
_cell.length_a   1.000
_cell.length_b   1.000
_cell.length_c   1.000
_cell.angle_alpha   90.00
_cell.angle_beta   90.00
_cell.angle_gamma   90.00
#
_symmetry.space_group_name_H-M   'P 1'
#
loop_
_entity.id
_entity.type
_entity.pdbx_description
1 polymer ?
#
loop_
_entity_poly.entity_id
_entity_poly.type
_entity_poly.pdbx_seq_one_letter_code
_entity_poly.pdbx_strand_id
1 'polypeptide(L)'
;GDSIEGEVRTPKDGERYFALVKVDRINGAPPEHSKHKILFENLTPLHPDEVLRLERPDLLTDENVTGRIIDIIAPIGKGQRGLIVAPPKSGKTVMMQHIAHAITTNHPDAVVIVLLIDERPEEVTEMQRSIRGEVVSSTFDEPATRHVQVAEMVIEKAKRLVKHKKDVVILLDSITRLARAYNTVVPSSGKVLTGGVDANALQRPKR
;
A
#
# COMPACT_ATOMS: atom_id res chain seq x y z
N GLY A 1 3.94 -5.01 -11.74
CA GLY A 1 4.30 -4.74 -10.35
C GLY A 1 5.78 -4.94 -10.02
N ASP A 2 6.56 -5.59 -10.93
CA ASP A 2 8.01 -5.71 -10.73
C ASP A 2 8.70 -4.35 -10.94
N SER A 3 9.67 -4.04 -10.11
CA SER A 3 10.60 -2.92 -10.32
C SER A 3 11.68 -3.36 -11.31
N ILE A 4 11.87 -2.59 -12.37
CA ILE A 4 12.80 -2.93 -13.44
C ILE A 4 13.89 -1.86 -13.53
N GLU A 5 15.14 -2.31 -13.54
CA GLU A 5 16.31 -1.51 -13.89
C GLU A 5 16.75 -1.88 -15.29
N GLY A 6 17.03 -0.87 -16.14
CA GLY A 6 17.41 -1.13 -17.52
C GLY A 6 17.47 0.14 -18.38
N GLU A 7 17.74 -0.06 -19.64
CA GLU A 7 17.84 1.02 -20.60
C GLU A 7 16.47 1.39 -21.18
N VAL A 8 16.16 2.67 -21.19
CA VAL A 8 14.93 3.21 -21.77
C VAL A 8 15.28 4.17 -22.93
N ARG A 9 14.45 4.20 -23.95
CA ARG A 9 14.52 5.22 -25.01
C ARG A 9 13.41 6.25 -24.85
N THR A 10 13.66 7.43 -25.32
CA THR A 10 12.64 8.49 -25.40
C THR A 10 11.45 8.07 -26.27
N PRO A 11 10.25 8.54 -25.94
CA PRO A 11 9.07 8.32 -26.77
C PRO A 11 9.28 8.85 -28.20
N LYS A 12 8.80 8.12 -29.19
CA LYS A 12 8.66 8.60 -30.57
C LYS A 12 7.36 9.39 -30.73
N ASP A 13 7.21 10.10 -31.83
CA ASP A 13 5.99 10.83 -32.15
C ASP A 13 4.77 9.90 -32.06
N GLY A 14 3.77 10.29 -31.23
CA GLY A 14 2.57 9.51 -30.95
C GLY A 14 2.66 8.52 -29.77
N GLU A 15 3.84 8.26 -29.22
CA GLU A 15 4.01 7.43 -28.01
C GLU A 15 3.87 8.29 -26.73
N ARG A 16 3.13 7.78 -25.75
CA ARG A 16 2.90 8.46 -24.45
C ARG A 16 3.93 8.12 -23.38
N TYR A 17 4.68 7.03 -23.55
CA TYR A 17 5.56 6.45 -22.55
C TYR A 17 6.93 6.13 -23.09
N PHE A 18 7.94 6.15 -22.21
CA PHE A 18 9.26 5.64 -22.49
C PHE A 18 9.20 4.15 -22.80
N ALA A 19 9.91 3.70 -23.83
CA ALA A 19 10.00 2.28 -24.15
C ALA A 19 11.22 1.67 -23.48
N LEU A 20 11.02 0.54 -22.78
CA LEU A 20 12.09 -0.26 -22.23
C LEU A 20 12.82 -1.00 -23.37
N VAL A 21 14.12 -0.80 -23.50
CA VAL A 21 14.96 -1.40 -24.54
C VAL A 21 15.66 -2.65 -24.02
N LYS A 22 16.17 -2.58 -22.79
CA LYS A 22 16.93 -3.67 -22.17
C LYS A 22 16.59 -3.75 -20.69
N VAL A 23 16.51 -4.97 -20.18
CA VAL A 23 16.30 -5.25 -18.74
C VAL A 23 17.61 -5.75 -18.18
N ASP A 24 18.17 -5.03 -17.21
CA ASP A 24 19.39 -5.42 -16.50
C ASP A 24 19.08 -6.11 -15.18
N ARG A 25 18.05 -5.63 -14.43
CA ARG A 25 17.62 -6.23 -13.18
C ARG A 25 16.10 -6.20 -13.03
N ILE A 26 15.57 -7.17 -12.31
CA ILE A 26 14.17 -7.25 -11.87
C ILE A 26 14.15 -7.36 -10.35
N ASN A 27 13.55 -6.39 -9.66
CA ASN A 27 13.52 -6.30 -8.19
C ASN A 27 14.92 -6.40 -7.55
N GLY A 28 15.92 -5.79 -8.19
CA GLY A 28 17.32 -5.80 -7.74
C GLY A 28 18.11 -7.07 -8.04
N ALA A 29 17.48 -8.11 -8.64
CA ALA A 29 18.12 -9.37 -9.00
C ALA A 29 18.25 -9.57 -10.53
N PRO A 30 19.18 -10.40 -11.03
CA PRO A 30 19.25 -10.74 -12.44
C PRO A 30 17.94 -11.35 -12.96
N PRO A 31 17.57 -11.10 -14.24
CA PRO A 31 16.29 -11.56 -14.81
C PRO A 31 16.08 -13.08 -14.75
N GLU A 32 17.16 -13.87 -14.76
CA GLU A 32 17.12 -15.34 -14.69
C GLU A 32 16.47 -15.83 -13.39
N HIS A 33 16.67 -15.13 -12.28
CA HIS A 33 16.08 -15.46 -10.98
C HIS A 33 14.56 -15.29 -10.94
N SER A 34 14.00 -14.58 -11.90
CA SER A 34 12.56 -14.32 -11.98
C SER A 34 11.78 -15.38 -12.77
N LYS A 35 12.45 -16.27 -13.52
CA LYS A 35 11.81 -17.23 -14.44
C LYS A 35 11.01 -18.36 -13.75
N HIS A 36 11.34 -18.73 -12.53
CA HIS A 36 10.78 -19.90 -11.82
C HIS A 36 9.93 -19.53 -10.60
N LYS A 37 9.33 -18.34 -10.56
CA LYS A 37 8.53 -17.92 -9.42
C LYS A 37 7.10 -18.42 -9.49
N ILE A 38 6.63 -18.92 -8.36
CA ILE A 38 5.22 -19.31 -8.17
C ILE A 38 4.34 -18.08 -8.32
N LEU A 39 3.17 -18.19 -8.92
CA LEU A 39 2.18 -17.12 -8.98
C LEU A 39 1.68 -16.84 -7.56
N PHE A 40 1.42 -15.56 -7.25
CA PHE A 40 0.95 -15.15 -5.93
C PHE A 40 -0.35 -15.88 -5.54
N GLU A 41 -1.24 -16.07 -6.50
CA GLU A 41 -2.52 -16.74 -6.34
C GLU A 41 -2.40 -18.24 -5.99
N ASN A 42 -1.22 -18.83 -6.23
CA ASN A 42 -0.91 -20.23 -5.92
C ASN A 42 -0.22 -20.39 -4.53
N LEU A 43 0.03 -19.27 -3.83
CA LEU A 43 0.57 -19.32 -2.47
C LEU A 43 -0.52 -19.76 -1.50
N THR A 44 -0.17 -20.64 -0.56
CA THR A 44 -1.09 -21.05 0.51
C THR A 44 -1.23 -19.93 1.54
N PRO A 45 -2.44 -19.38 1.77
CA PRO A 45 -2.63 -18.41 2.83
C PRO A 45 -2.51 -19.10 4.19
N LEU A 46 -1.77 -18.49 5.10
CA LEU A 46 -1.60 -18.94 6.48
C LEU A 46 -2.28 -17.95 7.44
N HIS A 47 -2.68 -18.44 8.61
CA HIS A 47 -3.07 -17.56 9.69
C HIS A 47 -1.85 -16.80 10.21
N PRO A 48 -2.00 -15.53 10.64
CA PRO A 48 -0.92 -14.77 11.25
C PRO A 48 -0.43 -15.46 12.53
N ASP A 49 0.79 -15.94 12.52
CA ASP A 49 1.47 -16.61 13.65
C ASP A 49 2.64 -15.80 14.20
N GLU A 50 3.08 -14.80 13.47
CA GLU A 50 4.15 -13.89 13.85
C GLU A 50 3.62 -12.48 14.08
N VAL A 51 3.86 -11.94 15.29
CA VAL A 51 3.38 -10.59 15.68
C VAL A 51 4.30 -9.52 15.10
N LEU A 52 3.68 -8.50 14.50
CA LEU A 52 4.35 -7.29 14.05
C LEU A 52 4.43 -6.31 15.23
N ARG A 53 5.51 -6.37 16.02
CA ARG A 53 5.70 -5.54 17.21
C ARG A 53 5.83 -4.07 16.85
N LEU A 54 5.04 -3.24 17.52
CA LEU A 54 5.03 -1.79 17.35
C LEU A 54 5.66 -1.05 18.55
N GLU A 55 5.67 -1.65 19.74
CA GLU A 55 6.32 -1.06 20.90
C GLU A 55 7.85 -0.96 20.69
N ARG A 56 8.41 0.19 21.01
CA ARG A 56 9.85 0.49 21.01
C ARG A 56 10.30 0.80 22.43
N PRO A 57 10.79 -0.18 23.19
CA PRO A 57 11.06 -0.04 24.63
C PRO A 57 12.06 1.07 24.99
N ASP A 58 12.91 1.45 24.04
CA ASP A 58 13.95 2.47 24.26
C ASP A 58 13.45 3.93 24.12
N LEU A 59 12.18 4.13 23.77
CA LEU A 59 11.59 5.43 23.52
C LEU A 59 10.46 5.74 24.51
N LEU A 60 10.64 6.78 25.32
CA LEU A 60 9.60 7.34 26.21
C LEU A 60 8.90 8.50 25.50
N THR A 61 8.21 8.23 24.42
CA THR A 61 7.49 9.23 23.62
C THR A 61 6.04 8.83 23.41
N ASP A 62 5.16 9.79 23.10
CA ASP A 62 3.76 9.54 22.74
C ASP A 62 3.63 8.55 21.58
N GLU A 63 4.58 8.56 20.66
CA GLU A 63 4.67 7.64 19.56
C GLU A 63 4.81 6.19 20.04
N ASN A 64 5.66 5.94 21.01
CA ASN A 64 5.83 4.61 21.58
C ASN A 64 4.60 4.18 22.40
N VAL A 65 3.94 5.10 23.10
CA VAL A 65 2.68 4.83 23.78
C VAL A 65 1.62 4.32 22.79
N THR A 66 1.53 4.91 21.61
CA THR A 66 0.64 4.45 20.54
C THR A 66 0.95 3.00 20.17
N GLY A 67 2.21 2.67 19.89
CA GLY A 67 2.65 1.31 19.54
C GLY A 67 2.33 0.30 20.63
N ARG A 68 2.64 0.64 21.88
CA ARG A 68 2.34 -0.20 23.06
C ARG A 68 0.85 -0.46 23.25
N ILE A 69 0.01 0.56 23.09
CA ILE A 69 -1.45 0.41 23.20
C ILE A 69 -1.96 -0.54 22.13
N ILE A 70 -1.49 -0.43 20.89
CA ILE A 70 -1.89 -1.30 19.79
C ILE A 70 -1.45 -2.75 20.08
N ASP A 71 -0.20 -2.96 20.51
CA ASP A 71 0.34 -4.29 20.81
C ASP A 71 -0.43 -5.00 21.94
N ILE A 72 -0.99 -4.24 22.91
CA ILE A 72 -1.75 -4.81 24.02
C ILE A 72 -3.23 -5.06 23.65
N ILE A 73 -3.87 -4.10 22.96
CA ILE A 73 -5.32 -4.14 22.75
C ILE A 73 -5.69 -4.81 21.43
N ALA A 74 -4.90 -4.59 20.37
CA ALA A 74 -5.17 -5.05 19.03
C ALA A 74 -3.87 -5.45 18.31
N PRO A 75 -3.15 -6.46 18.78
CA PRO A 75 -1.89 -6.89 18.20
C PRO A 75 -2.06 -7.24 16.72
N ILE A 76 -1.13 -6.80 15.89
CA ILE A 76 -1.14 -7.02 14.45
C ILE A 76 -0.14 -8.12 14.11
N GLY A 77 -0.59 -9.14 13.38
CA GLY A 77 0.27 -10.20 12.88
C GLY A 77 0.65 -9.99 11.40
N LYS A 78 1.77 -10.58 10.98
CA LYS A 78 2.16 -10.62 9.58
C LYS A 78 1.08 -11.34 8.75
N GLY A 79 0.63 -10.71 7.66
CA GLY A 79 -0.49 -11.21 6.84
C GLY A 79 -1.88 -10.79 7.32
N GLN A 80 -1.99 -10.07 8.45
CA GLN A 80 -3.26 -9.58 8.97
C GLN A 80 -3.70 -8.30 8.26
N ARG A 81 -5.02 -8.14 8.13
CA ARG A 81 -5.66 -6.88 7.74
C ARG A 81 -6.20 -6.18 8.98
N GLY A 82 -5.82 -4.93 9.17
CA GLY A 82 -6.31 -4.06 10.24
C GLY A 82 -7.15 -2.92 9.66
N LEU A 83 -8.14 -2.45 10.41
CA LEU A 83 -8.94 -1.28 10.05
C LEU A 83 -8.83 -0.23 11.16
N ILE A 84 -8.39 0.98 10.78
CA ILE A 84 -8.38 2.14 11.66
C ILE A 84 -9.65 2.95 11.41
N VAL A 85 -10.57 2.92 12.36
CA VAL A 85 -11.82 3.69 12.32
C VAL A 85 -11.65 4.91 13.19
N ALA A 86 -11.70 6.08 12.56
CA ALA A 86 -11.45 7.34 13.24
C ALA A 86 -12.33 8.46 12.67
N PRO A 87 -12.98 9.29 13.49
CA PRO A 87 -13.67 10.48 13.01
C PRO A 87 -12.66 11.49 12.42
N PRO A 88 -13.12 12.45 11.61
CA PRO A 88 -12.25 13.50 11.10
C PRO A 88 -11.51 14.24 12.23
N LYS A 89 -10.23 14.59 12.01
CA LYS A 89 -9.37 15.34 12.95
C LYS A 89 -9.11 14.64 14.31
N SER A 90 -9.21 13.31 14.37
CA SER A 90 -8.96 12.54 15.60
C SER A 90 -7.55 11.95 15.70
N GLY A 91 -6.62 12.35 14.83
CA GLY A 91 -5.24 11.89 14.85
C GLY A 91 -4.97 10.61 14.04
N LYS A 92 -5.86 10.22 13.11
CA LYS A 92 -5.65 9.05 12.25
C LYS A 92 -4.30 9.08 11.52
N THR A 93 -3.95 10.19 10.90
CA THR A 93 -2.69 10.37 10.16
C THR A 93 -1.48 10.21 11.08
N VAL A 94 -1.53 10.80 12.28
CA VAL A 94 -0.47 10.67 13.30
C VAL A 94 -0.32 9.21 13.74
N MET A 95 -1.44 8.51 13.97
CA MET A 95 -1.39 7.08 14.32
C MET A 95 -0.74 6.25 13.19
N MET A 96 -1.06 6.52 11.93
CA MET A 96 -0.44 5.85 10.79
C MET A 96 1.07 6.13 10.69
N GLN A 97 1.50 7.36 10.97
CA GLN A 97 2.92 7.72 11.03
C GLN A 97 3.63 6.94 12.15
N HIS A 98 3.03 6.88 13.36
CA HIS A 98 3.57 6.11 14.48
C HIS A 98 3.72 4.62 14.14
N ILE A 99 2.72 4.03 13.50
CA ILE A 99 2.77 2.62 13.04
C ILE A 99 3.89 2.44 12.01
N ALA A 100 3.99 3.31 11.01
CA ALA A 100 5.04 3.23 9.99
C ALA A 100 6.44 3.33 10.59
N HIS A 101 6.66 4.28 11.52
CA HIS A 101 7.93 4.44 12.21
C HIS A 101 8.29 3.22 13.06
N ALA A 102 7.30 2.67 13.79
CA ALA A 102 7.50 1.49 14.60
C ALA A 102 7.91 0.28 13.73
N ILE A 103 7.22 0.07 12.61
CA ILE A 103 7.52 -1.04 11.70
C ILE A 103 8.91 -0.87 11.08
N THR A 104 9.23 0.31 10.55
CA THR A 104 10.54 0.55 9.92
C THR A 104 11.71 0.46 10.89
N THR A 105 11.46 0.66 12.17
CA THR A 105 12.48 0.55 13.24
C THR A 105 12.62 -0.89 13.73
N ASN A 106 11.50 -1.55 14.07
CA ASN A 106 11.51 -2.89 14.66
C ASN A 106 11.68 -4.00 13.62
N HIS A 107 11.26 -3.74 12.37
CA HIS A 107 11.28 -4.69 11.26
C HIS A 107 11.96 -4.09 10.03
N PRO A 108 13.29 -3.86 10.06
CA PRO A 108 14.02 -3.15 9.01
C PRO A 108 14.01 -3.86 7.65
N ASP A 109 13.72 -5.16 7.62
CA ASP A 109 13.61 -5.96 6.40
C ASP A 109 12.22 -5.87 5.75
N ALA A 110 11.23 -5.34 6.47
CA ALA A 110 9.88 -5.16 5.96
C ALA A 110 9.81 -3.94 5.03
N VAL A 111 9.12 -4.12 3.91
CA VAL A 111 8.86 -3.03 2.97
C VAL A 111 7.57 -2.33 3.37
N VAL A 112 7.65 -1.06 3.75
CA VAL A 112 6.50 -0.24 4.08
C VAL A 112 6.11 0.60 2.88
N ILE A 113 4.85 0.47 2.44
CA ILE A 113 4.25 1.26 1.38
C ILE A 113 3.06 2.02 1.96
N VAL A 114 3.07 3.35 1.83
CA VAL A 114 1.94 4.20 2.21
C VAL A 114 1.22 4.60 0.94
N LEU A 115 -0.06 4.24 0.86
CA LEU A 115 -0.92 4.53 -0.28
C LEU A 115 -1.96 5.58 0.12
N LEU A 116 -1.82 6.78 -0.46
CA LEU A 116 -2.70 7.92 -0.22
C LEU A 116 -3.62 8.12 -1.42
N ILE A 117 -4.93 8.00 -1.22
CA ILE A 117 -5.93 8.11 -2.28
C ILE A 117 -6.83 9.31 -2.02
N ASP A 118 -6.89 10.23 -2.99
CA ASP A 118 -7.73 11.43 -2.95
C ASP A 118 -7.36 12.32 -1.74
N GLU A 119 -6.06 12.37 -1.39
CA GLU A 119 -5.52 13.20 -0.32
C GLU A 119 -4.97 14.52 -0.86
N ARG A 120 -4.76 15.50 0.03
CA ARG A 120 -4.23 16.80 -0.33
C ARG A 120 -2.72 16.75 -0.57
N PRO A 121 -2.16 17.53 -1.52
CA PRO A 121 -0.72 17.53 -1.79
C PRO A 121 0.15 17.84 -0.57
N GLU A 122 -0.31 18.71 0.33
CA GLU A 122 0.39 19.03 1.58
C GLU A 122 0.48 17.84 2.52
N GLU A 123 -0.59 17.02 2.65
CA GLU A 123 -0.62 15.80 3.47
C GLU A 123 0.30 14.72 2.87
N VAL A 124 0.34 14.62 1.54
CA VAL A 124 1.28 13.73 0.83
C VAL A 124 2.73 14.13 1.13
N THR A 125 3.05 15.42 1.03
CA THR A 125 4.39 15.93 1.27
C THR A 125 4.84 15.71 2.72
N GLU A 126 3.93 15.91 3.68
CA GLU A 126 4.18 15.65 5.10
C GLU A 126 4.51 14.17 5.34
N MET A 127 3.69 13.28 4.77
CA MET A 127 3.90 11.84 4.89
C MET A 127 5.23 11.39 4.26
N GLN A 128 5.59 11.93 3.09
CA GLN A 128 6.88 11.65 2.43
C GLN A 128 8.09 12.09 3.26
N ARG A 129 7.96 13.18 4.01
CA ARG A 129 9.05 13.69 4.87
C ARG A 129 9.17 12.93 6.19
N SER A 130 8.05 12.43 6.70
CA SER A 130 7.99 11.81 8.03
C SER A 130 8.29 10.31 8.00
N ILE A 131 8.03 9.60 6.91
CA ILE A 131 8.11 8.13 6.89
C ILE A 131 9.32 7.63 6.10
N ARG A 132 10.04 6.66 6.67
CA ARG A 132 11.05 5.85 5.96
C ARG A 132 10.36 4.71 5.23
N GLY A 133 9.77 5.00 4.07
CA GLY A 133 9.04 4.03 3.26
C GLY A 133 8.71 4.61 1.91
N GLU A 134 8.08 3.81 1.07
CA GLU A 134 7.60 4.29 -0.22
C GLU A 134 6.22 4.93 -0.04
N VAL A 135 6.08 6.21 -0.37
CA VAL A 135 4.80 6.90 -0.38
C VAL A 135 4.31 7.03 -1.82
N VAL A 136 3.19 6.38 -2.10
CA VAL A 136 2.53 6.43 -3.40
C VAL A 136 1.20 7.16 -3.21
N SER A 137 0.93 8.15 -4.04
CA SER A 137 -0.26 8.98 -3.89
C SER A 137 -0.98 9.20 -5.21
N SER A 138 -2.28 9.46 -5.09
CA SER A 138 -3.10 10.07 -6.11
C SER A 138 -3.92 11.16 -5.43
N THR A 139 -3.68 12.41 -5.81
CA THR A 139 -4.23 13.60 -5.17
C THR A 139 -5.67 13.90 -5.61
N PHE A 140 -6.38 14.73 -4.84
CA PHE A 140 -7.81 14.98 -5.03
C PHE A 140 -8.18 15.63 -6.38
N ASP A 141 -7.24 16.25 -7.07
CA ASP A 141 -7.36 16.84 -8.40
C ASP A 141 -7.27 15.83 -9.55
N GLU A 142 -6.83 14.59 -9.26
CA GLU A 142 -6.75 13.53 -10.25
C GLU A 142 -8.11 12.82 -10.45
N PRO A 143 -8.37 12.25 -11.64
CA PRO A 143 -9.63 11.54 -11.91
C PRO A 143 -9.69 10.19 -11.16
N ALA A 144 -10.92 9.71 -10.87
CA ALA A 144 -11.16 8.46 -10.18
C ALA A 144 -10.46 7.24 -10.82
N THR A 145 -10.32 7.23 -12.15
CA THR A 145 -9.56 6.20 -12.87
C THR A 145 -8.11 6.13 -12.45
N ARG A 146 -7.50 7.28 -12.15
CA ARG A 146 -6.12 7.36 -11.68
C ARG A 146 -5.98 6.78 -10.28
N HIS A 147 -6.91 7.08 -9.37
CA HIS A 147 -6.95 6.51 -8.02
C HIS A 147 -6.97 4.97 -8.07
N VAL A 148 -7.83 4.40 -8.92
CA VAL A 148 -7.92 2.94 -9.11
C VAL A 148 -6.62 2.38 -9.68
N GLN A 149 -6.06 2.99 -10.72
CA GLN A 149 -4.81 2.54 -11.35
C GLN A 149 -3.63 2.52 -10.38
N VAL A 150 -3.50 3.58 -9.56
CA VAL A 150 -2.43 3.69 -8.57
C VAL A 150 -2.59 2.60 -7.50
N ALA A 151 -3.79 2.38 -7.00
CA ALA A 151 -4.06 1.33 -6.02
C ALA A 151 -3.76 -0.07 -6.58
N GLU A 152 -4.20 -0.36 -7.79
CA GLU A 152 -3.93 -1.65 -8.46
C GLU A 152 -2.42 -1.87 -8.69
N MET A 153 -1.69 -0.83 -9.08
CA MET A 153 -0.25 -0.89 -9.25
C MET A 153 0.47 -1.21 -7.93
N VAL A 154 0.08 -0.57 -6.82
CA VAL A 154 0.66 -0.83 -5.49
C VAL A 154 0.40 -2.27 -5.06
N ILE A 155 -0.82 -2.78 -5.23
CA ILE A 155 -1.16 -4.17 -4.90
C ILE A 155 -0.34 -5.16 -5.73
N GLU A 156 -0.23 -4.94 -7.03
CA GLU A 156 0.60 -5.80 -7.89
C GLU A 156 2.08 -5.74 -7.51
N LYS A 157 2.60 -4.57 -7.13
CA LYS A 157 3.96 -4.43 -6.61
C LYS A 157 4.14 -5.23 -5.31
N ALA A 158 3.21 -5.10 -4.38
CA ALA A 158 3.24 -5.84 -3.11
C ALA A 158 3.24 -7.36 -3.35
N LYS A 159 2.38 -7.87 -4.22
CA LYS A 159 2.37 -9.28 -4.60
C LYS A 159 3.72 -9.75 -5.16
N ARG A 160 4.39 -8.91 -5.96
CA ARG A 160 5.73 -9.24 -6.49
C ARG A 160 6.77 -9.29 -5.40
N LEU A 161 6.78 -8.35 -4.45
CA LEU A 161 7.69 -8.32 -3.31
C LEU A 161 7.51 -9.56 -2.43
N VAL A 162 6.26 -9.95 -2.13
CA VAL A 162 5.96 -11.18 -1.37
C VAL A 162 6.49 -12.43 -2.08
N LYS A 163 6.39 -12.54 -3.41
CA LYS A 163 7.01 -13.62 -4.19
C LYS A 163 8.54 -13.65 -4.06
N HIS A 164 9.15 -12.52 -3.71
CA HIS A 164 10.57 -12.41 -3.38
C HIS A 164 10.87 -12.61 -1.89
N LYS A 165 9.91 -13.17 -1.14
CA LYS A 165 10.02 -13.44 0.31
C LYS A 165 10.27 -12.17 1.13
N LYS A 166 9.73 -11.02 0.68
CA LYS A 166 9.74 -9.78 1.46
C LYS A 166 8.44 -9.65 2.22
N ASP A 167 8.53 -9.28 3.49
CA ASP A 167 7.38 -8.83 4.26
C ASP A 167 6.96 -7.46 3.75
N VAL A 168 5.68 -7.28 3.45
CA VAL A 168 5.15 -6.03 2.91
C VAL A 168 4.01 -5.54 3.79
N VAL A 169 4.12 -4.29 4.21
CA VAL A 169 3.07 -3.61 4.96
C VAL A 169 2.54 -2.46 4.12
N ILE A 170 1.23 -2.45 3.89
CA ILE A 170 0.56 -1.38 3.16
C ILE A 170 -0.30 -0.59 4.15
N LEU A 171 -0.04 0.70 4.25
CA LEU A 171 -0.86 1.65 5.00
C LEU A 171 -1.70 2.44 4.01
N LEU A 172 -3.02 2.24 4.02
CA LEU A 172 -3.95 2.87 3.08
C LEU A 172 -4.75 3.99 3.73
N ASP A 173 -4.65 5.18 3.23
CA ASP A 173 -5.52 6.32 3.54
C ASP A 173 -6.16 6.86 2.25
N SER A 174 -7.47 6.70 2.04
CA SER A 174 -8.41 5.91 2.82
C SER A 174 -9.17 4.90 1.94
N ILE A 175 -9.53 3.78 2.53
CA ILE A 175 -10.34 2.76 1.84
C ILE A 175 -11.70 3.30 1.41
N THR A 176 -12.27 4.26 2.15
CA THR A 176 -13.55 4.91 1.79
C THR A 176 -13.45 5.67 0.47
N ARG A 177 -12.37 6.42 0.28
CA ARG A 177 -12.14 7.18 -0.95
C ARG A 177 -11.82 6.26 -2.13
N LEU A 178 -11.05 5.21 -1.89
CA LEU A 178 -10.79 4.17 -2.87
C LEU A 178 -12.09 3.48 -3.32
N ALA A 179 -12.98 3.11 -2.38
CA ALA A 179 -14.26 2.51 -2.69
C ALA A 179 -15.16 3.44 -3.52
N ARG A 180 -15.14 4.75 -3.25
CA ARG A 180 -15.84 5.75 -4.08
C ARG A 180 -15.26 5.85 -5.47
N ALA A 181 -13.94 5.82 -5.63
CA ALA A 181 -13.28 5.81 -6.93
C ALA A 181 -13.70 4.58 -7.75
N TYR A 182 -13.70 3.39 -7.15
CA TYR A 182 -14.21 2.19 -7.80
C TYR A 182 -15.70 2.32 -8.18
N ASN A 183 -16.52 2.95 -7.33
CA ASN A 183 -17.93 3.17 -7.62
C ASN A 183 -18.18 4.05 -8.86
N THR A 184 -17.24 4.94 -9.15
CA THR A 184 -17.30 5.79 -10.36
C THR A 184 -16.82 5.05 -11.61
N VAL A 185 -15.85 4.15 -11.47
CA VAL A 185 -15.14 3.51 -12.60
C VAL A 185 -15.78 2.19 -13.02
N VAL A 186 -16.29 1.40 -12.06
CA VAL A 186 -16.83 0.06 -12.33
C VAL A 186 -18.27 0.16 -12.84
N PRO A 187 -18.66 -0.63 -13.88
CA PRO A 187 -20.04 -0.69 -14.32
C PRO A 187 -21.01 -1.07 -13.20
N SER A 188 -22.13 -0.37 -13.12
CA SER A 188 -23.13 -0.59 -12.08
C SER A 188 -23.73 -1.99 -12.17
N SER A 189 -23.85 -2.66 -11.03
CA SER A 189 -24.56 -3.95 -10.90
C SER A 189 -26.07 -3.78 -10.77
N GLY A 190 -26.56 -2.56 -10.57
CA GLY A 190 -27.95 -2.26 -10.21
C GLY A 190 -28.29 -2.56 -8.74
N LYS A 191 -27.34 -3.07 -7.94
CA LYS A 191 -27.51 -3.35 -6.51
C LYS A 191 -26.74 -2.31 -5.70
N VAL A 192 -27.44 -1.31 -5.21
CA VAL A 192 -26.86 -0.23 -4.39
C VAL A 192 -26.95 -0.61 -2.93
N LEU A 193 -25.80 -0.57 -2.23
CA LEU A 193 -25.66 -0.82 -0.82
C LEU A 193 -25.88 0.48 -0.01
N THR A 194 -25.92 0.36 1.31
CA THR A 194 -26.00 1.50 2.23
C THR A 194 -24.86 2.49 1.94
N GLY A 195 -25.17 3.78 1.84
CA GLY A 195 -24.20 4.83 1.49
C GLY A 195 -24.00 5.07 0.01
N GLY A 196 -24.86 4.51 -0.86
CA GLY A 196 -24.84 4.80 -2.30
C GLY A 196 -23.71 4.13 -3.07
N VAL A 197 -23.12 3.07 -2.52
CA VAL A 197 -22.01 2.32 -3.15
C VAL A 197 -22.56 1.07 -3.83
N ASP A 198 -22.24 0.87 -5.10
CA ASP A 198 -22.58 -0.33 -5.84
C ASP A 198 -21.89 -1.58 -5.29
N ALA A 199 -22.58 -2.72 -5.29
CA ALA A 199 -22.03 -3.97 -4.77
C ALA A 199 -20.75 -4.41 -5.51
N ASN A 200 -20.64 -4.16 -6.81
CA ASN A 200 -19.44 -4.46 -7.60
C ASN A 200 -18.24 -3.59 -7.21
N ALA A 201 -18.48 -2.34 -6.83
CA ALA A 201 -17.43 -1.41 -6.44
C ALA A 201 -16.64 -1.86 -5.20
N LEU A 202 -17.28 -2.63 -4.30
CA LEU A 202 -16.64 -3.11 -3.07
C LEU A 202 -15.86 -4.43 -3.26
N GLN A 203 -16.00 -5.11 -4.38
CA GLN A 203 -15.35 -6.41 -4.55
C GLN A 203 -13.82 -6.31 -4.50
N ARG A 204 -13.22 -5.32 -5.18
CA ARG A 204 -11.77 -5.13 -5.20
C ARG A 204 -11.21 -4.54 -3.91
N PRO A 205 -11.79 -3.48 -3.32
CA PRO A 205 -11.34 -2.95 -2.04
C PRO A 205 -11.41 -3.94 -0.86
N LYS A 206 -12.26 -4.98 -0.94
CA LYS A 206 -12.37 -6.03 0.08
C LYS A 206 -11.29 -7.11 -0.02
N ARG A 207 -10.69 -7.28 -1.17
CA ARG A 207 -9.65 -8.29 -1.42
C ARG A 207 -8.26 -7.79 -1.04
#